data_be48ca6d335511d08907aa091d94e0f5
#
_entry.id   be48ca6d335511d08907aa091d94e0f5
#
_cell.length_a   1.000
_cell.length_b   1.000
_cell.length_c   1.000
_cell.angle_alpha   90.00
_cell.angle_beta   90.00
_cell.angle_gamma   90.00
#
_symmetry.space_group_name_H-M   'P 1'
#
loop_
_entity.id
_entity.type
_entity.pdbx_description
1 polymer ?
#
loop_
_entity_poly.entity_id
_entity_poly.type
_entity_poly.pdbx_seq_one_letter_code
_entity_poly.pdbx_strand_id
1 'polypeptide(L)'
;MDGPKDASGRPTVAFGARGILSLELTLEAARRDVHSGNFSVPNPAWRLIGLLASMAAPDGTPLVEGLEDGVVPPTAAERELMGRIPLDRGAIEKELGVALPAEYLERLMFHSTLTIRGLKSGFTGREAQTIIPNQATVAFDARLVKNQRVDVVYRRILDHIRGQGFAVIESADAPIPDELRGRAVRVVERRGYDPAKTAADLPISRQVIDAVERAHGGEPAVVLPTMGGSVPLWAFTDILKRRPTIVVPYANANNRQHSPNEHLRLDHLYQGVMTTARLLHDLG
;
A
#
# COMPACT_ATOMS: atom_id res chain seq x y z
N MET A 1 -10.79 15.61 -3.51
CA MET A 1 -10.15 14.83 -2.46
C MET A 1 -10.17 13.39 -2.86
N ASP A 2 -9.04 12.75 -2.73
CA ASP A 2 -8.82 11.39 -3.20
C ASP A 2 -9.36 10.36 -2.19
N GLY A 3 -9.79 9.21 -2.67
CA GLY A 3 -10.33 8.13 -1.88
C GLY A 3 -11.86 8.07 -1.82
N PRO A 4 -12.40 6.84 -1.77
CA PRO A 4 -13.84 6.62 -1.71
C PRO A 4 -14.37 6.84 -0.28
N LYS A 5 -15.64 7.24 -0.20
CA LYS A 5 -16.44 7.12 1.02
C LYS A 5 -16.59 5.64 1.40
N ASP A 6 -17.05 5.40 2.61
CA ASP A 6 -17.51 4.09 3.03
C ASP A 6 -18.61 3.52 2.08
N ALA A 7 -18.64 2.18 1.96
CA ALA A 7 -19.57 1.50 1.06
C ALA A 7 -21.07 1.74 1.39
N SER A 8 -21.39 2.11 2.63
CA SER A 8 -22.75 2.52 3.00
C SER A 8 -23.21 3.82 2.36
N GLY A 9 -22.29 4.59 1.74
CA GLY A 9 -22.54 5.91 1.17
C GLY A 9 -22.59 7.05 2.20
N ARG A 10 -22.50 6.73 3.49
CA ARG A 10 -22.49 7.72 4.58
C ARG A 10 -21.30 8.66 4.48
N PRO A 11 -21.39 9.89 5.03
CA PRO A 11 -20.22 10.77 5.15
C PRO A 11 -19.09 10.04 5.88
N THR A 12 -17.88 10.21 5.39
CA THR A 12 -16.71 9.48 5.90
C THR A 12 -15.62 10.45 6.31
N VAL A 13 -14.98 10.20 7.44
CA VAL A 13 -13.83 10.96 7.93
C VAL A 13 -12.73 9.98 8.29
N ALA A 14 -11.53 10.18 7.77
CA ALA A 14 -10.38 9.33 8.08
C ALA A 14 -9.24 10.13 8.72
N PHE A 15 -8.73 9.63 9.82
CA PHE A 15 -7.71 10.30 10.63
C PHE A 15 -6.28 9.92 10.26
N GLY A 16 -6.09 9.25 9.16
CA GLY A 16 -4.78 8.90 8.66
C GLY A 16 -4.83 8.17 7.34
N ALA A 17 -3.65 7.96 6.79
CA ALA A 17 -3.43 7.12 5.63
C ALA A 17 -2.12 6.36 5.79
N ARG A 18 -2.05 5.19 5.17
CA ARG A 18 -0.84 4.37 5.15
C ARG A 18 0.25 5.05 4.32
N GLY A 19 1.50 4.84 4.73
CA GLY A 19 2.64 5.08 3.86
C GLY A 19 2.74 4.03 2.77
N ILE A 20 3.63 4.27 1.82
CA ILE A 20 3.94 3.32 0.76
C ILE A 20 5.42 3.38 0.43
N LEU A 21 5.99 2.23 0.13
CA LEU A 21 7.28 2.08 -0.51
C LEU A 21 7.08 1.14 -1.70
N SER A 22 7.21 1.66 -2.91
CA SER A 22 7.13 0.87 -4.15
C SER A 22 8.52 0.59 -4.68
N LEU A 23 8.84 -0.67 -4.85
CA LEU A 23 10.13 -1.14 -5.32
C LEU A 23 9.98 -2.00 -6.57
N GLU A 24 11.02 -1.98 -7.38
CA GLU A 24 11.24 -2.92 -8.46
C GLU A 24 12.57 -3.63 -8.24
N LEU A 25 12.56 -4.96 -8.23
CA LEU A 25 13.75 -5.79 -8.13
C LEU A 25 13.97 -6.49 -9.46
N THR A 26 15.19 -6.39 -10.00
CA THR A 26 15.60 -7.14 -11.20
C THR A 26 16.83 -7.96 -10.89
N LEU A 27 16.75 -9.26 -11.19
CA LEU A 27 17.87 -10.19 -11.12
C LEU A 27 18.27 -10.58 -12.55
N GLU A 28 19.50 -10.29 -12.92
CA GLU A 28 20.09 -10.68 -14.22
C GLU A 28 21.04 -11.87 -14.02
N ALA A 29 20.84 -12.97 -14.77
CA ALA A 29 21.66 -14.17 -14.68
C ALA A 29 22.61 -14.38 -15.86
N ALA A 30 22.26 -13.86 -17.03
CA ALA A 30 23.06 -13.94 -18.23
C ALA A 30 22.93 -12.67 -19.08
N ARG A 31 23.79 -12.48 -20.07
CA ARG A 31 23.68 -11.33 -20.99
C ARG A 31 22.58 -11.50 -22.04
N ARG A 32 22.14 -12.72 -22.27
CA ARG A 32 21.07 -13.09 -23.21
C ARG A 32 20.37 -14.36 -22.76
N ASP A 33 19.19 -14.62 -23.28
CA ASP A 33 18.50 -15.87 -23.10
C ASP A 33 19.34 -17.04 -23.63
N VAL A 34 19.25 -18.18 -22.96
CA VAL A 34 19.91 -19.42 -23.39
C VAL A 34 18.93 -20.57 -23.45
N HIS A 35 19.25 -21.59 -24.22
CA HIS A 35 18.40 -22.76 -24.33
C HIS A 35 18.19 -23.43 -22.97
N SER A 36 16.96 -23.83 -22.64
CA SER A 36 16.56 -24.33 -21.31
C SER A 36 17.25 -25.66 -20.91
N GLY A 37 17.79 -26.39 -21.85
CA GLY A 37 18.61 -27.57 -21.60
C GLY A 37 19.99 -27.23 -20.98
N ASN A 38 20.39 -25.96 -20.92
CA ASN A 38 21.66 -25.52 -20.33
C ASN A 38 21.52 -25.29 -18.84
N PHE A 39 21.57 -26.37 -18.04
CA PHE A 39 21.41 -26.32 -16.59
C PHE A 39 22.56 -25.62 -15.83
N SER A 40 23.69 -25.34 -16.49
CA SER A 40 24.83 -24.64 -15.87
C SER A 40 24.63 -23.13 -15.73
N VAL A 41 23.63 -22.57 -16.43
CA VAL A 41 23.28 -21.15 -16.32
C VAL A 41 22.27 -20.96 -15.20
N PRO A 42 22.51 -20.05 -14.24
CA PRO A 42 21.55 -19.76 -13.19
C PRO A 42 20.23 -19.29 -13.79
N ASN A 43 19.11 -19.83 -13.31
CA ASN A 43 17.78 -19.36 -13.71
C ASN A 43 17.36 -18.19 -12.79
N PRO A 44 17.22 -16.96 -13.33
CA PRO A 44 16.87 -15.78 -12.52
C PRO A 44 15.49 -15.86 -11.90
N ALA A 45 14.54 -16.52 -12.57
CA ALA A 45 13.18 -16.69 -12.02
C ALA A 45 13.19 -17.51 -10.73
N TRP A 46 13.87 -18.67 -10.72
CA TRP A 46 13.99 -19.48 -9.51
C TRP A 46 14.69 -18.74 -8.36
N ARG A 47 15.73 -18.00 -8.66
CA ARG A 47 16.45 -17.21 -7.64
C ARG A 47 15.59 -16.08 -7.09
N LEU A 48 14.88 -15.35 -7.96
CA LEU A 48 13.98 -14.28 -7.54
C LEU A 48 12.79 -14.83 -6.72
N ILE A 49 12.18 -15.95 -7.15
CA ILE A 49 11.11 -16.63 -6.40
C ILE A 49 11.61 -17.04 -5.01
N GLY A 50 12.80 -17.62 -4.89
CA GLY A 50 13.40 -17.98 -3.61
C GLY A 50 13.59 -16.76 -2.70
N LEU A 51 14.08 -15.64 -3.24
CA LEU A 51 14.19 -14.38 -2.50
C LEU A 51 12.81 -13.89 -2.04
N LEU A 52 11.82 -13.86 -2.90
CA LEU A 52 10.47 -13.40 -2.57
C LEU A 52 9.81 -14.29 -1.51
N ALA A 53 9.99 -15.60 -1.59
CA ALA A 53 9.47 -16.55 -0.60
C ALA A 53 10.12 -16.38 0.78
N SER A 54 11.33 -15.80 0.87
CA SER A 54 11.93 -15.42 2.14
C SER A 54 11.43 -14.11 2.71
N MET A 55 10.77 -13.27 1.89
CA MET A 55 10.29 -11.94 2.30
C MET A 55 8.87 -11.95 2.87
N ALA A 56 8.04 -12.88 2.45
CA ALA A 56 6.65 -13.00 2.92
C ALA A 56 6.17 -14.45 2.95
N ALA A 57 5.34 -14.78 3.94
CA ALA A 57 4.64 -16.04 4.02
C ALA A 57 3.52 -16.13 2.95
N PRO A 58 2.99 -17.34 2.66
CA PRO A 58 1.92 -17.53 1.67
C PRO A 58 0.63 -16.74 1.96
N ASP A 59 0.37 -16.39 3.21
CA ASP A 59 -0.78 -15.57 3.64
C ASP A 59 -0.52 -14.06 3.52
N GLY A 60 0.67 -13.66 3.01
CA GLY A 60 1.09 -12.27 2.86
C GLY A 60 1.70 -11.65 4.11
N THR A 61 1.90 -12.42 5.18
CA THR A 61 2.59 -11.92 6.39
C THR A 61 4.05 -11.62 6.07
N PRO A 62 4.55 -10.39 6.33
CA PRO A 62 5.96 -10.05 6.11
C PRO A 62 6.90 -10.90 6.97
N LEU A 63 7.99 -11.39 6.36
CA LEU A 63 9.06 -12.15 7.02
C LEU A 63 10.39 -11.39 7.06
N VAL A 64 10.45 -10.19 6.50
CA VAL A 64 11.64 -9.34 6.54
C VAL A 64 11.87 -8.89 7.98
N GLU A 65 13.03 -9.23 8.53
CA GLU A 65 13.38 -8.91 9.92
C GLU A 65 13.33 -7.40 10.16
N GLY A 66 12.63 -7.01 11.24
CA GLY A 66 12.45 -5.62 11.64
C GLY A 66 11.53 -4.80 10.71
N LEU A 67 10.85 -5.42 9.76
CA LEU A 67 9.91 -4.68 8.89
C LEU A 67 8.75 -4.12 9.69
N GLU A 68 8.28 -4.83 10.70
CA GLU A 68 7.21 -4.39 11.59
C GLU A 68 7.71 -3.66 12.85
N ASP A 69 9.00 -3.30 12.91
CA ASP A 69 9.50 -2.48 14.01
C ASP A 69 8.77 -1.13 14.06
N GLY A 70 8.30 -0.78 15.26
CA GLY A 70 7.53 0.46 15.46
C GLY A 70 6.03 0.35 15.14
N VAL A 71 5.55 -0.77 14.64
CA VAL A 71 4.09 -1.02 14.49
C VAL A 71 3.46 -1.02 15.89
N VAL A 72 2.38 -0.24 16.04
CA VAL A 72 1.62 -0.14 17.27
C VAL A 72 0.21 -0.65 17.03
N PRO A 73 -0.26 -1.61 17.84
CA PRO A 73 -1.62 -2.11 17.71
C PRO A 73 -2.66 -0.99 17.96
N PRO A 74 -3.90 -1.15 17.45
CA PRO A 74 -4.95 -0.17 17.69
C PRO A 74 -5.22 -0.01 19.19
N THR A 75 -5.43 1.23 19.62
CA THR A 75 -5.90 1.57 20.95
C THR A 75 -7.33 1.07 21.19
N ALA A 76 -7.80 1.06 22.44
CA ALA A 76 -9.20 0.71 22.74
C ALA A 76 -10.20 1.62 21.99
N ALA A 77 -9.92 2.92 21.92
CA ALA A 77 -10.76 3.88 21.21
C ALA A 77 -10.76 3.61 19.69
N GLU A 78 -9.63 3.24 19.11
CA GLU A 78 -9.55 2.88 17.69
C GLU A 78 -10.28 1.57 17.39
N ARG A 79 -10.21 0.57 18.28
CA ARG A 79 -11.02 -0.65 18.15
C ARG A 79 -12.52 -0.37 18.21
N GLU A 80 -12.93 0.54 19.09
CA GLU A 80 -14.32 0.98 19.16
C GLU A 80 -14.76 1.65 17.85
N LEU A 81 -13.95 2.54 17.29
CA LEU A 81 -14.22 3.14 15.98
C LEU A 81 -14.30 2.10 14.87
N MET A 82 -13.39 1.13 14.83
CA MET A 82 -13.44 0.04 13.84
C MET A 82 -14.71 -0.80 13.98
N GLY A 83 -15.18 -1.07 15.21
CA GLY A 83 -16.42 -1.79 15.46
C GLY A 83 -17.68 -1.07 14.98
N ARG A 84 -17.61 0.25 14.73
CA ARG A 84 -18.70 1.06 14.19
C ARG A 84 -18.70 1.20 12.67
N ILE A 85 -17.66 0.68 11.99
CA ILE A 85 -17.59 0.70 10.52
C ILE A 85 -18.64 -0.29 9.97
N PRO A 86 -19.56 0.16 9.10
CA PRO A 86 -20.61 -0.70 8.55
C PRO A 86 -20.03 -1.63 7.46
N LEU A 87 -19.30 -2.67 7.87
CA LEU A 87 -18.64 -3.62 7.00
C LEU A 87 -19.60 -4.75 6.58
N ASP A 88 -20.06 -4.74 5.34
CA ASP A 88 -20.75 -5.87 4.74
C ASP A 88 -19.76 -6.93 4.25
N ARG A 89 -19.30 -7.79 5.16
CA ARG A 89 -18.34 -8.87 4.84
C ARG A 89 -18.86 -9.79 3.75
N GLY A 90 -20.15 -10.14 3.81
CA GLY A 90 -20.75 -11.07 2.85
C GLY A 90 -20.76 -10.50 1.43
N ALA A 91 -21.06 -9.21 1.27
CA ALA A 91 -20.98 -8.56 -0.03
C ALA A 91 -19.55 -8.51 -0.57
N ILE A 92 -18.57 -8.17 0.26
CA ILE A 92 -17.16 -8.10 -0.14
C ILE A 92 -16.63 -9.50 -0.51
N GLU A 93 -16.89 -10.51 0.32
CA GLU A 93 -16.47 -11.90 0.06
C GLU A 93 -17.11 -12.45 -1.23
N LYS A 94 -18.35 -12.11 -1.49
CA LYS A 94 -19.04 -12.47 -2.74
C LYS A 94 -18.43 -11.78 -3.96
N GLU A 95 -18.08 -10.49 -3.84
CA GLU A 95 -17.47 -9.73 -4.93
C GLU A 95 -16.07 -10.24 -5.25
N LEU A 96 -15.26 -10.49 -4.22
CA LEU A 96 -13.87 -10.93 -4.38
C LEU A 96 -13.73 -12.43 -4.63
N GLY A 97 -14.74 -13.24 -4.30
CA GLY A 97 -14.69 -14.71 -4.42
C GLY A 97 -13.78 -15.38 -3.39
N VAL A 98 -13.42 -14.69 -2.29
CA VAL A 98 -12.56 -15.19 -1.22
C VAL A 98 -13.10 -14.81 0.15
N ALA A 99 -12.87 -15.65 1.16
CA ALA A 99 -13.21 -15.35 2.55
C ALA A 99 -12.24 -14.30 3.13
N LEU A 100 -12.77 -13.33 3.86
CA LEU A 100 -11.96 -12.34 4.56
C LEU A 100 -11.48 -12.91 5.92
N PRO A 101 -10.24 -12.59 6.35
CA PRO A 101 -9.78 -12.97 7.69
C PRO A 101 -10.62 -12.28 8.78
N ALA A 102 -10.70 -12.88 9.97
CA ALA A 102 -11.48 -12.32 11.07
C ALA A 102 -11.05 -10.89 11.40
N GLU A 103 -9.75 -10.64 11.42
CA GLU A 103 -9.11 -9.35 11.73
C GLU A 103 -8.96 -8.44 10.50
N TYR A 104 -9.82 -8.56 9.49
CA TYR A 104 -9.68 -7.86 8.21
C TYR A 104 -9.41 -6.36 8.36
N LEU A 105 -10.23 -5.64 9.14
CA LEU A 105 -10.06 -4.20 9.34
C LEU A 105 -8.76 -3.87 10.10
N GLU A 106 -8.40 -4.66 11.11
CA GLU A 106 -7.15 -4.46 11.86
C GLU A 106 -5.93 -4.70 10.96
N ARG A 107 -5.92 -5.77 10.19
CA ARG A 107 -4.86 -6.05 9.19
C ARG A 107 -4.79 -4.94 8.14
N LEU A 108 -5.92 -4.47 7.64
CA LEU A 108 -5.99 -3.41 6.63
C LEU A 108 -5.41 -2.08 7.14
N MET A 109 -5.64 -1.73 8.41
CA MET A 109 -5.36 -0.40 8.95
C MET A 109 -4.10 -0.33 9.79
N PHE A 110 -3.66 -1.43 10.42
CA PHE A 110 -2.63 -1.40 11.47
C PHE A 110 -1.46 -2.36 11.23
N HIS A 111 -1.47 -3.16 10.16
CA HIS A 111 -0.35 -4.05 9.83
C HIS A 111 0.33 -3.62 8.53
N SER A 112 1.65 -3.78 8.51
CA SER A 112 2.43 -3.64 7.29
C SER A 112 2.12 -4.77 6.32
N THR A 113 2.29 -4.52 5.04
CA THR A 113 2.10 -5.56 4.02
C THR A 113 3.20 -5.49 2.97
N LEU A 114 3.55 -6.65 2.43
CA LEU A 114 4.33 -6.77 1.20
C LEU A 114 3.42 -7.39 0.13
N THR A 115 3.20 -6.67 -0.96
CA THR A 115 2.28 -7.12 -2.03
C THR A 115 2.97 -7.09 -3.38
N ILE A 116 3.12 -8.25 -4.02
CA ILE A 116 3.60 -8.34 -5.39
C ILE A 116 2.53 -7.77 -6.31
N ARG A 117 2.88 -6.76 -7.09
CA ARG A 117 2.01 -6.14 -8.11
C ARG A 117 2.23 -6.69 -9.50
N GLY A 118 3.42 -7.20 -9.77
CA GLY A 118 3.77 -7.79 -11.04
C GLY A 118 5.04 -8.62 -10.93
N LEU A 119 5.08 -9.72 -11.66
CA LEU A 119 6.22 -10.62 -11.77
C LEU A 119 6.41 -11.00 -13.24
N LYS A 120 7.62 -10.84 -13.77
CA LYS A 120 7.93 -11.12 -15.17
C LYS A 120 9.25 -11.85 -15.29
N SER A 121 9.23 -12.94 -16.07
CA SER A 121 10.43 -13.63 -16.55
C SER A 121 10.07 -14.52 -17.73
N GLY A 122 10.84 -14.44 -18.82
CA GLY A 122 10.56 -15.20 -20.04
C GLY A 122 9.18 -14.96 -20.64
N PHE A 123 8.65 -15.98 -21.32
CA PHE A 123 7.40 -15.92 -22.09
C PHE A 123 6.51 -17.11 -21.75
N THR A 124 5.19 -16.90 -21.85
CA THR A 124 4.16 -17.93 -21.61
C THR A 124 3.11 -17.93 -22.73
N GLY A 125 2.25 -18.94 -22.75
CA GLY A 125 1.16 -19.04 -23.74
C GLY A 125 1.69 -19.25 -25.17
N ARG A 126 1.15 -18.50 -26.12
CA ARG A 126 1.52 -18.61 -27.55
C ARG A 126 2.96 -18.16 -27.86
N GLU A 127 3.53 -17.32 -26.99
CA GLU A 127 4.90 -16.81 -27.13
C GLU A 127 5.92 -17.65 -26.38
N ALA A 128 5.51 -18.77 -25.75
CA ALA A 128 6.38 -19.63 -24.97
C ALA A 128 7.60 -20.10 -25.77
N GLN A 129 8.78 -19.98 -25.18
CA GLN A 129 10.06 -20.38 -25.77
C GLN A 129 10.80 -21.34 -24.84
N THR A 130 11.61 -22.23 -25.42
CA THR A 130 12.42 -23.19 -24.66
C THR A 130 13.73 -22.55 -24.20
N ILE A 131 13.62 -21.56 -23.29
CA ILE A 131 14.74 -20.76 -22.82
C ILE A 131 14.86 -20.75 -21.29
N ILE A 132 16.07 -20.46 -20.79
CA ILE A 132 16.32 -19.84 -19.51
C ILE A 132 16.38 -18.34 -19.78
N PRO A 133 15.47 -17.52 -19.25
CA PRO A 133 15.50 -16.07 -19.42
C PRO A 133 16.78 -15.47 -18.87
N ASN A 134 17.23 -14.39 -19.45
CA ASN A 134 18.41 -13.68 -18.97
C ASN A 134 18.15 -12.89 -17.68
N GLN A 135 16.87 -12.53 -17.44
CA GLN A 135 16.47 -11.75 -16.26
C GLN A 135 15.07 -12.13 -15.73
N ALA A 136 14.84 -11.79 -14.48
CA ALA A 136 13.52 -11.81 -13.84
C ALA A 136 13.30 -10.51 -13.07
N THR A 137 12.10 -9.95 -13.15
CA THR A 137 11.75 -8.68 -12.51
C THR A 137 10.46 -8.83 -11.69
N VAL A 138 10.45 -8.24 -10.50
CA VAL A 138 9.25 -8.10 -9.67
C VAL A 138 9.03 -6.64 -9.31
N ALA A 139 7.79 -6.20 -9.36
CA ALA A 139 7.33 -4.95 -8.76
C ALA A 139 6.47 -5.28 -7.55
N PHE A 140 6.75 -4.67 -6.39
CA PHE A 140 5.97 -4.85 -5.18
C PHE A 140 5.83 -3.56 -4.37
N ASP A 141 4.82 -3.52 -3.51
CA ASP A 141 4.59 -2.46 -2.56
C ASP A 141 4.74 -2.97 -1.13
N ALA A 142 5.45 -2.21 -0.30
CA ALA A 142 5.34 -2.28 1.14
C ALA A 142 4.36 -1.18 1.59
N ARG A 143 3.27 -1.55 2.30
CA ARG A 143 2.39 -0.58 2.93
C ARG A 143 2.81 -0.40 4.37
N LEU A 144 3.03 0.85 4.75
CA LEU A 144 3.52 1.25 6.06
C LEU A 144 2.39 1.78 6.92
N VAL A 145 2.47 1.54 8.22
CA VAL A 145 1.52 2.05 9.22
C VAL A 145 2.18 3.07 10.13
N LYS A 146 1.38 3.75 10.96
CA LYS A 146 1.85 4.79 11.89
C LYS A 146 3.13 4.34 12.62
N ASN A 147 4.05 5.27 12.80
CA ASN A 147 5.37 5.17 13.41
C ASN A 147 6.44 4.45 12.57
N GLN A 148 6.09 3.85 11.44
CA GLN A 148 7.08 3.37 10.49
C GLN A 148 7.61 4.52 9.63
N ARG A 149 8.83 4.36 9.13
CA ARG A 149 9.47 5.29 8.22
C ARG A 149 9.92 4.56 6.97
N VAL A 150 9.69 5.17 5.82
CA VAL A 150 10.06 4.63 4.51
C VAL A 150 11.56 4.30 4.44
N ASP A 151 12.41 5.22 4.90
CA ASP A 151 13.85 5.04 4.86
C ASP A 151 14.35 3.88 5.73
N VAL A 152 13.66 3.58 6.84
CA VAL A 152 13.95 2.43 7.71
C VAL A 152 13.52 1.14 7.05
N VAL A 153 12.26 1.08 6.57
CA VAL A 153 11.72 -0.12 5.90
C VAL A 153 12.52 -0.43 4.63
N TYR A 154 12.90 0.59 3.85
CA TYR A 154 13.77 0.41 2.68
C TYR A 154 15.08 -0.28 3.05
N ARG A 155 15.78 0.23 4.07
CA ARG A 155 17.03 -0.38 4.55
C ARG A 155 16.82 -1.82 5.02
N ARG A 156 15.75 -2.13 5.78
CA ARG A 156 15.43 -3.50 6.20
C ARG A 156 15.27 -4.46 5.03
N ILE A 157 14.60 -4.01 3.96
CA ILE A 157 14.46 -4.78 2.73
C ILE A 157 15.83 -5.01 2.06
N LEU A 158 16.67 -3.99 1.95
CA LEU A 158 18.02 -4.14 1.38
C LEU A 158 18.89 -5.10 2.21
N ASP A 159 18.84 -4.99 3.53
CA ASP A 159 19.59 -5.85 4.43
C ASP A 159 19.10 -7.29 4.36
N HIS A 160 17.79 -7.52 4.24
CA HIS A 160 17.23 -8.83 3.99
C HIS A 160 17.75 -9.44 2.68
N ILE A 161 17.74 -8.67 1.58
CA ILE A 161 18.28 -9.11 0.27
C ILE A 161 19.76 -9.50 0.41
N ARG A 162 20.56 -8.69 1.10
CA ARG A 162 21.98 -8.98 1.38
C ARG A 162 22.12 -10.24 2.25
N GLY A 163 21.30 -10.38 3.28
CA GLY A 163 21.26 -11.56 4.16
C GLY A 163 20.93 -12.87 3.42
N GLN A 164 20.18 -12.79 2.31
CA GLN A 164 19.93 -13.92 1.42
C GLN A 164 21.09 -14.20 0.43
N GLY A 165 22.23 -13.53 0.59
CA GLY A 165 23.43 -13.76 -0.21
C GLY A 165 23.47 -13.03 -1.55
N PHE A 166 22.61 -12.02 -1.75
CA PHE A 166 22.62 -11.21 -2.96
C PHE A 166 23.40 -9.90 -2.75
N ALA A 167 24.18 -9.50 -3.75
CA ALA A 167 24.69 -8.14 -3.87
C ALA A 167 23.52 -7.20 -4.27
N VAL A 168 23.46 -6.01 -3.68
CA VAL A 168 22.44 -5.00 -3.98
C VAL A 168 23.03 -3.90 -4.84
N ILE A 169 22.35 -3.57 -5.94
CA ILE A 169 22.69 -2.46 -6.84
C ILE A 169 21.54 -1.46 -6.83
N GLU A 170 21.74 -0.31 -6.20
CA GLU A 170 20.73 0.74 -6.01
C GLU A 170 20.65 1.77 -7.15
N SER A 171 21.17 1.43 -8.32
CA SER A 171 21.13 2.31 -9.51
C SER A 171 20.34 1.66 -10.62
N ALA A 172 19.42 2.40 -11.22
CA ALA A 172 18.62 1.92 -12.35
C ALA A 172 19.48 1.57 -13.56
N ASP A 173 20.54 2.32 -13.80
CA ASP A 173 21.33 2.28 -15.03
C ASP A 173 22.73 1.65 -14.88
N ALA A 174 23.18 1.39 -13.62
CA ALA A 174 24.49 0.78 -13.42
C ALA A 174 24.53 -0.64 -14.00
N PRO A 175 25.55 -1.00 -14.79
CA PRO A 175 25.68 -2.35 -15.30
C PRO A 175 25.92 -3.33 -14.15
N ILE A 176 25.36 -4.55 -14.27
CA ILE A 176 25.69 -5.64 -13.35
C ILE A 176 27.03 -6.24 -13.78
N PRO A 177 28.07 -6.21 -12.92
CA PRO A 177 29.34 -6.88 -13.19
C PRO A 177 29.16 -8.36 -13.52
N ASP A 178 29.94 -8.90 -14.43
CA ASP A 178 29.77 -10.29 -14.90
C ASP A 178 29.93 -11.31 -13.75
N GLU A 179 30.84 -11.05 -12.83
CA GLU A 179 31.06 -11.87 -11.62
C GLU A 179 29.89 -11.88 -10.65
N LEU A 180 28.99 -10.90 -10.75
CA LEU A 180 27.79 -10.80 -9.91
C LEU A 180 26.51 -11.29 -10.61
N ARG A 181 26.61 -11.70 -11.89
CA ARG A 181 25.42 -12.23 -12.61
C ARG A 181 24.83 -13.44 -11.89
N GLY A 182 23.51 -13.42 -11.74
CA GLY A 182 22.78 -14.39 -10.94
C GLY A 182 22.92 -14.25 -9.44
N ARG A 183 23.76 -13.31 -8.94
CA ARG A 183 23.95 -13.05 -7.51
C ARG A 183 23.74 -11.59 -7.11
N ALA A 184 23.42 -10.71 -8.05
CA ALA A 184 23.07 -9.33 -7.78
C ALA A 184 21.59 -9.09 -8.05
N VAL A 185 20.98 -8.27 -7.20
CA VAL A 185 19.63 -7.74 -7.38
C VAL A 185 19.75 -6.24 -7.55
N ARG A 186 19.26 -5.73 -8.68
CA ARG A 186 19.06 -4.31 -8.89
C ARG A 186 17.78 -3.90 -8.16
N VAL A 187 17.87 -2.90 -7.32
CA VAL A 187 16.74 -2.37 -6.55
C VAL A 187 16.50 -0.94 -7.00
N VAL A 188 15.30 -0.67 -7.49
CA VAL A 188 14.89 0.68 -7.91
C VAL A 188 13.67 1.09 -7.11
N GLU A 189 13.82 2.18 -6.34
CA GLU A 189 12.69 2.82 -5.67
C GLU A 189 11.87 3.61 -6.70
N ARG A 190 10.56 3.32 -6.77
CA ARG A 190 9.63 4.00 -7.68
C ARG A 190 8.78 5.06 -6.98
N ARG A 191 8.44 4.85 -5.73
CA ARG A 191 7.67 5.76 -4.89
C ARG A 191 7.89 5.42 -3.43
N GLY A 192 8.06 6.44 -2.57
CA GLY A 192 8.13 6.25 -1.12
C GLY A 192 7.62 7.48 -0.38
N TYR A 193 6.78 7.29 0.64
CA TYR A 193 6.43 8.30 1.62
C TYR A 193 5.89 7.69 2.91
N ASP A 194 6.13 8.41 4.00
CA ASP A 194 5.76 7.98 5.35
C ASP A 194 4.23 7.96 5.54
N PRO A 195 3.72 7.11 6.43
CA PRO A 195 2.33 7.16 6.88
C PRO A 195 2.08 8.42 7.69
N ALA A 196 0.85 8.93 7.67
CA ALA A 196 0.44 10.02 8.51
C ALA A 196 -0.84 9.67 9.26
N LYS A 197 -0.92 10.06 10.54
CA LYS A 197 -2.09 9.79 11.37
C LYS A 197 -2.29 10.91 12.41
N THR A 198 -3.51 11.41 12.48
CA THR A 198 -4.00 12.35 13.47
C THR A 198 -4.80 11.60 14.54
N ALA A 199 -4.72 11.99 15.80
CA ALA A 199 -5.53 11.38 16.84
C ALA A 199 -6.99 11.80 16.70
N ALA A 200 -7.91 10.83 16.80
CA ALA A 200 -9.33 11.07 16.61
C ALA A 200 -10.01 11.84 17.79
N ASP A 201 -9.37 11.88 18.94
CA ASP A 201 -9.84 12.53 20.16
C ASP A 201 -9.42 14.00 20.29
N LEU A 202 -8.66 14.54 19.35
CA LEU A 202 -8.31 15.96 19.37
C LEU A 202 -9.55 16.85 19.19
N PRO A 203 -9.55 18.06 19.80
CA PRO A 203 -10.65 19.00 19.60
C PRO A 203 -10.98 19.27 18.13
N ILE A 204 -9.96 19.48 17.29
CA ILE A 204 -10.14 19.70 15.85
C ILE A 204 -10.75 18.48 15.15
N SER A 205 -10.45 17.27 15.60
CA SER A 205 -11.00 16.03 15.04
C SER A 205 -12.51 15.95 15.25
N ARG A 206 -12.99 16.33 16.43
CA ARG A 206 -14.42 16.42 16.75
C ARG A 206 -15.11 17.50 15.92
N GLN A 207 -14.50 18.70 15.84
CA GLN A 207 -15.03 19.81 15.04
C GLN A 207 -15.20 19.41 13.57
N VAL A 208 -14.24 18.67 13.00
CA VAL A 208 -14.34 18.17 11.60
C VAL A 208 -15.47 17.17 11.47
N ILE A 209 -15.61 16.21 12.38
CA ILE A 209 -16.73 15.24 12.36
C ILE A 209 -18.05 16.01 12.40
N ASP A 210 -18.24 16.90 13.37
CA ASP A 210 -19.46 17.67 13.53
C ASP A 210 -19.78 18.51 12.29
N ALA A 211 -18.79 19.13 11.68
CA ALA A 211 -18.98 19.93 10.47
C ALA A 211 -19.39 19.05 9.26
N VAL A 212 -18.78 17.87 9.13
CA VAL A 212 -19.13 16.91 8.08
C VAL A 212 -20.58 16.40 8.28
N GLU A 213 -20.93 16.02 9.51
CA GLU A 213 -22.30 15.57 9.83
C GLU A 213 -23.33 16.67 9.56
N ARG A 214 -23.04 17.91 9.97
CA ARG A 214 -23.93 19.07 9.66
C ARG A 214 -24.09 19.30 8.16
N ALA A 215 -23.02 19.12 7.38
CA ALA A 215 -23.09 19.24 5.92
C ALA A 215 -23.97 18.15 5.26
N HIS A 216 -24.19 17.05 5.97
CA HIS A 216 -25.01 15.92 5.54
C HIS A 216 -26.35 15.80 6.31
N GLY A 217 -26.89 16.91 6.81
CA GLY A 217 -28.19 16.93 7.47
C GLY A 217 -28.23 16.23 8.83
N GLY A 218 -27.10 16.06 9.48
CA GLY A 218 -26.96 15.38 10.77
C GLY A 218 -26.77 13.86 10.64
N GLU A 219 -26.54 13.35 9.43
CA GLU A 219 -26.22 11.92 9.23
C GLU A 219 -24.88 11.61 9.91
N PRO A 220 -24.80 10.61 10.82
CA PRO A 220 -23.59 10.26 11.51
C PRO A 220 -22.48 9.81 10.56
N ALA A 221 -21.29 10.37 10.69
CA ALA A 221 -20.14 10.01 9.85
C ALA A 221 -19.61 8.60 10.18
N VAL A 222 -19.10 7.90 9.17
CA VAL A 222 -18.23 6.74 9.36
C VAL A 222 -16.82 7.25 9.65
N VAL A 223 -16.32 6.96 10.84
CA VAL A 223 -15.01 7.42 11.30
C VAL A 223 -13.99 6.30 11.17
N LEU A 224 -12.99 6.50 10.31
CA LEU A 224 -11.90 5.56 10.09
C LEU A 224 -10.67 6.00 10.90
N PRO A 225 -10.12 5.16 11.80
CA PRO A 225 -8.85 5.45 12.47
C PRO A 225 -7.71 5.75 11.51
N THR A 226 -7.70 5.06 10.37
CA THR A 226 -6.81 5.31 9.23
C THR A 226 -7.40 4.67 7.97
N MET A 227 -7.05 5.18 6.80
CA MET A 227 -7.42 4.55 5.53
C MET A 227 -6.53 3.33 5.27
N GLY A 228 -7.08 2.28 4.66
CA GLY A 228 -6.31 1.15 4.14
C GLY A 228 -5.44 1.53 2.92
N GLY A 229 -5.81 2.59 2.22
CA GLY A 229 -5.04 3.16 1.11
C GLY A 229 -3.94 4.12 1.56
N SER A 230 -3.14 4.58 0.60
CA SER A 230 -2.06 5.54 0.81
C SER A 230 -2.36 6.84 0.06
N VAL A 231 -2.28 7.95 0.78
CA VAL A 231 -2.40 9.31 0.24
C VAL A 231 -1.18 10.09 0.74
N PRO A 232 -0.61 11.01 -0.05
CA PRO A 232 0.63 11.70 0.32
C PRO A 232 0.40 12.77 1.40
N LEU A 233 -0.19 12.38 2.53
CA LEU A 233 -0.45 13.27 3.67
C LEU A 233 0.85 13.81 4.29
N TRP A 234 1.95 13.07 4.16
CA TRP A 234 3.28 13.48 4.62
C TRP A 234 3.67 14.86 4.10
N ALA A 235 3.28 15.20 2.86
CA ALA A 235 3.55 16.52 2.30
C ALA A 235 2.95 17.65 3.16
N PHE A 236 1.80 17.41 3.77
CA PHE A 236 1.16 18.37 4.67
C PHE A 236 1.71 18.26 6.09
N THR A 237 1.92 17.07 6.62
CA THR A 237 2.42 16.88 7.98
C THR A 237 3.85 17.36 8.14
N ASP A 238 4.73 17.10 7.18
CA ASP A 238 6.14 17.47 7.25
C ASP A 238 6.37 18.95 6.88
N ILE A 239 5.78 19.41 5.77
CA ILE A 239 5.92 20.79 5.30
C ILE A 239 5.23 21.76 6.26
N LEU A 240 4.04 21.42 6.74
CA LEU A 240 3.26 22.26 7.67
C LEU A 240 3.59 22.00 9.15
N LYS A 241 4.79 21.49 9.45
CA LYS A 241 5.31 21.30 10.82
C LYS A 241 4.38 20.44 11.70
N ARG A 242 3.99 19.27 11.19
CA ARG A 242 3.14 18.28 11.89
C ARG A 242 1.74 18.79 12.26
N ARG A 243 1.14 19.60 11.42
CA ARG A 243 -0.26 19.99 11.60
C ARG A 243 -1.17 18.76 11.49
N PRO A 244 -2.23 18.67 12.30
CA PRO A 244 -3.24 17.63 12.13
C PRO A 244 -3.76 17.61 10.69
N THR A 245 -3.76 16.44 10.07
CA THR A 245 -4.26 16.25 8.71
C THR A 245 -5.35 15.19 8.75
N ILE A 246 -6.52 15.55 8.25
CA ILE A 246 -7.73 14.72 8.26
C ILE A 246 -8.22 14.60 6.84
N VAL A 247 -8.60 13.39 6.43
CA VAL A 247 -9.10 13.11 5.08
C VAL A 247 -10.63 13.04 5.13
N VAL A 248 -11.28 13.82 4.27
CA VAL A 248 -12.72 13.74 4.03
C VAL A 248 -12.93 13.32 2.57
N PRO A 249 -13.13 12.02 2.29
CA PRO A 249 -13.27 11.49 0.95
C PRO A 249 -14.65 11.83 0.37
N TYR A 250 -14.70 12.08 -0.95
CA TYR A 250 -15.96 12.42 -1.64
C TYR A 250 -16.33 11.44 -2.75
N ALA A 251 -15.40 10.61 -3.22
CA ALA A 251 -15.68 9.65 -4.27
C ALA A 251 -16.67 8.58 -3.79
N ASN A 252 -17.50 8.08 -4.70
CA ASN A 252 -18.36 6.95 -4.41
C ASN A 252 -17.54 5.67 -4.21
N ALA A 253 -18.00 4.76 -3.35
CA ALA A 253 -17.29 3.51 -3.02
C ALA A 253 -17.03 2.64 -4.27
N ASN A 254 -17.95 2.64 -5.21
CA ASN A 254 -17.87 1.88 -6.47
C ASN A 254 -17.26 2.68 -7.64
N ASN A 255 -16.39 3.64 -7.36
CA ASN A 255 -15.78 4.53 -8.37
C ASN A 255 -14.80 3.83 -9.32
N ARG A 256 -14.49 2.55 -9.13
CA ARG A 256 -13.52 1.77 -9.90
C ARG A 256 -12.10 2.38 -9.92
N GLN A 257 -11.66 2.89 -8.77
CA GLN A 257 -10.33 3.48 -8.65
C GLN A 257 -9.23 2.57 -9.22
N HIS A 258 -8.32 3.13 -10.02
CA HIS A 258 -7.24 2.42 -10.73
C HIS A 258 -7.71 1.37 -11.75
N SER A 259 -8.94 1.48 -12.25
CA SER A 259 -9.52 0.55 -13.22
C SER A 259 -10.17 1.29 -14.40
N PRO A 260 -10.39 0.64 -15.54
CA PRO A 260 -11.16 1.24 -16.64
C PRO A 260 -12.55 1.70 -16.18
N ASN A 261 -12.98 2.85 -16.71
CA ASN A 261 -14.23 3.52 -16.33
C ASN A 261 -14.26 4.01 -14.88
N GLU A 262 -13.13 4.46 -14.34
CA GLU A 262 -13.11 5.22 -13.10
C GLU A 262 -14.03 6.42 -13.21
N HIS A 263 -14.88 6.65 -12.21
CA HIS A 263 -15.92 7.65 -12.27
C HIS A 263 -16.25 8.26 -10.91
N LEU A 264 -16.74 9.49 -10.93
CA LEU A 264 -17.32 10.19 -9.79
C LEU A 264 -18.80 10.49 -10.08
N ARG A 265 -19.67 10.17 -9.14
CA ARG A 265 -21.07 10.52 -9.21
C ARG A 265 -21.25 12.03 -9.01
N LEU A 266 -22.10 12.67 -9.83
CA LEU A 266 -22.31 14.11 -9.76
C LEU A 266 -22.90 14.56 -8.41
N ASP A 267 -23.80 13.78 -7.82
CA ASP A 267 -24.35 14.06 -6.49
C ASP A 267 -23.23 14.06 -5.41
N HIS A 268 -22.26 13.15 -5.50
CA HIS A 268 -21.10 13.16 -4.62
C HIS A 268 -20.17 14.36 -4.83
N LEU A 269 -20.02 14.82 -6.08
CA LEU A 269 -19.28 16.06 -6.37
C LEU A 269 -19.94 17.27 -5.69
N TYR A 270 -21.26 17.43 -5.84
CA TYR A 270 -21.99 18.52 -5.21
C TYR A 270 -21.95 18.43 -3.68
N GLN A 271 -22.15 17.24 -3.12
CA GLN A 271 -21.99 17.02 -1.69
C GLN A 271 -20.58 17.39 -1.21
N GLY A 272 -19.54 17.05 -1.96
CA GLY A 272 -18.16 17.40 -1.66
C GLY A 272 -17.93 18.92 -1.62
N VAL A 273 -18.52 19.67 -2.55
CA VAL A 273 -18.48 21.15 -2.56
C VAL A 273 -19.16 21.71 -1.30
N MET A 274 -20.36 21.22 -0.99
CA MET A 274 -21.12 21.66 0.19
C MET A 274 -20.38 21.32 1.50
N THR A 275 -19.81 20.13 1.60
CA THR A 275 -19.03 19.72 2.76
C THR A 275 -17.79 20.59 2.92
N THR A 276 -17.08 20.89 1.82
CA THR A 276 -15.90 21.79 1.84
C THR A 276 -16.29 23.20 2.29
N ALA A 277 -17.37 23.75 1.75
CA ALA A 277 -17.86 25.07 2.16
C ALA A 277 -18.20 25.10 3.66
N ARG A 278 -18.85 24.05 4.17
CA ARG A 278 -19.17 23.92 5.58
C ARG A 278 -17.92 23.85 6.47
N LEU A 279 -16.95 23.02 6.08
CA LEU A 279 -15.66 22.92 6.78
C LEU A 279 -14.95 24.27 6.85
N LEU A 280 -14.89 25.01 5.74
CA LEU A 280 -14.27 26.33 5.71
C LEU A 280 -15.01 27.35 6.58
N HIS A 281 -16.35 27.28 6.64
CA HIS A 281 -17.15 28.15 7.48
C HIS A 281 -17.01 27.83 8.97
N ASP A 282 -17.00 26.55 9.35
CA ASP A 282 -17.05 26.14 10.76
C ASP A 282 -15.66 26.08 11.43
N LEU A 283 -14.58 25.99 10.63
CA LEU A 283 -13.21 25.84 11.12
C LEU A 283 -12.33 27.07 10.84
N GLY A 284 -12.76 27.99 9.98
CA GLY A 284 -12.11 29.28 9.69
C GLY A 284 -12.60 30.34 10.64
#